data_e8c3837fb13b3019853b38ced893fc10
#
_entry.id   e8c3837fb13b3019853b38ced893fc10
#
_cell.length_a   1.000
_cell.length_b   1.000
_cell.length_c   1.000
_cell.angle_alpha   90.00
_cell.angle_beta   90.00
_cell.angle_gamma   90.00
#
_symmetry.space_group_name_H-M   'P 1'
#
loop_
_entity.id
_entity.type
_entity.pdbx_description
1 polymer ?
#
loop_
_entity_poly.entity_id
_entity_poly.type
_entity_poly.pdbx_seq_one_letter_code
_entity_poly.pdbx_strand_id
1 'polypeptide(L)' 'MKQFVEIQPYDSSHSIIINTRFIAEIEPAPYGSNLWLVNDAGGMRMIRTEVNYNNWRIILDTL' A
#
# COMPACT_ATOMS: atom_id res chain seq x y z
N MET A 1 13.33 -6.33 11.65
CA MET A 1 13.09 -5.87 10.30
C MET A 1 11.66 -5.34 10.18
N LYS A 2 11.52 -4.14 9.66
CA LYS A 2 10.19 -3.56 9.47
C LYS A 2 9.60 -4.02 8.16
N GLN A 3 8.44 -4.65 8.25
CA GLN A 3 7.70 -5.03 7.04
C GLN A 3 6.24 -4.59 7.13
N PHE A 4 5.93 -3.71 8.10
CA PHE A 4 4.60 -3.16 8.27
C PHE A 4 4.64 -1.67 8.02
N VAL A 5 3.63 -1.16 7.33
CA VAL A 5 3.53 0.26 6.99
C VAL A 5 2.12 0.72 7.34
N GLU A 6 2.03 1.88 7.95
CA GLU A 6 0.74 2.50 8.24
C GLU A 6 0.39 3.44 7.08
N ILE A 7 -0.78 3.26 6.52
CA ILE A 7 -1.27 4.11 5.44
C ILE A 7 -2.71 4.51 5.71
N GLN A 8 -3.13 5.61 5.12
CA GLN A 8 -4.52 6.02 5.17
C GLN A 8 -5.14 5.78 3.79
N PRO A 9 -6.14 4.90 3.71
CA PRO A 9 -6.87 4.72 2.45
C PRO A 9 -7.52 6.04 2.02
N TYR A 10 -7.66 6.24 0.71
CA TYR A 10 -8.07 7.50 0.13
C TYR A 10 -9.39 8.02 0.70
N ASP A 11 -10.39 7.16 0.81
CA ASP A 11 -11.72 7.57 1.26
C ASP A 11 -11.99 7.21 2.72
N SER A 12 -10.94 7.02 3.51
CA SER A 12 -11.08 6.58 4.90
C SER A 12 -10.70 7.69 5.86
N SER A 13 -11.36 7.71 7.02
CA SER A 13 -11.05 8.66 8.08
C SER A 13 -10.00 8.13 9.05
N HIS A 14 -9.53 6.90 8.85
CA HIS A 14 -8.55 6.28 9.75
C HIS A 14 -7.50 5.52 8.96
N SER A 15 -6.36 5.30 9.60
CA SER A 15 -5.25 4.59 9.01
C SER A 15 -5.38 3.09 9.21
N ILE A 16 -4.71 2.34 8.35
CA ILE A 16 -4.57 0.89 8.50
C ILE A 16 -3.09 0.54 8.43
N ILE A 17 -2.74 -0.59 9.02
CA ILE A 17 -1.37 -1.11 8.96
C ILE A 17 -1.39 -2.32 8.04
N ILE A 18 -0.51 -2.31 7.04
CA ILE A 18 -0.42 -3.40 6.09
C ILE A 18 0.94 -4.07 6.20
N ASN A 19 0.96 -5.36 5.87
CA ASN A 19 2.21 -6.11 5.77
C ASN A 19 2.71 -5.97 4.33
N THR A 20 3.89 -5.38 4.16
CA THR A 20 4.42 -5.11 2.82
C THR A 20 4.72 -6.38 2.04
N ARG A 21 4.85 -7.52 2.71
CA ARG A 21 5.05 -8.81 2.02
C ARG A 21 3.86 -9.20 1.15
N PHE A 22 2.68 -8.66 1.44
CA PHE A 22 1.47 -8.99 0.68
C PHE A 22 1.18 -7.99 -0.44
N ILE A 23 2.06 -7.02 -0.66
CA ILE A 23 1.91 -6.09 -1.77
C ILE A 23 2.34 -6.80 -3.04
N ALA A 24 1.38 -6.97 -3.96
CA ALA A 24 1.67 -7.58 -5.26
C ALA A 24 2.08 -6.54 -6.29
N GLU A 25 1.46 -5.37 -6.21
CA GLU A 25 1.65 -4.35 -7.23
C GLU A 25 1.30 -2.98 -6.68
N ILE A 26 2.02 -1.96 -7.10
CA ILE A 26 1.73 -0.56 -6.79
C ILE A 26 1.73 0.18 -8.12
N GLU A 27 0.65 0.93 -8.39
CA GLU A 27 0.56 1.70 -9.62
C GLU A 27 0.24 3.16 -9.30
N PRO A 28 0.71 4.10 -10.13
CA PRO A 28 0.40 5.52 -9.92
C PRO A 28 -1.06 5.80 -10.20
N ALA A 29 -1.61 6.79 -9.49
CA ALA A 29 -2.97 7.23 -9.66
C ALA A 29 -3.04 8.75 -9.46
N PRO A 30 -4.08 9.41 -9.99
CA PRO A 30 -4.19 10.87 -9.83
C PRO A 30 -4.24 11.31 -8.37
N TYR A 31 -4.78 10.49 -7.47
CA TYR A 31 -4.90 10.81 -6.05
C TYR A 31 -3.69 10.33 -5.22
N GLY A 32 -2.75 9.65 -5.84
CA GLY A 32 -1.59 9.09 -5.15
C GLY A 32 -1.18 7.78 -5.76
N SER A 33 -1.67 6.67 -5.23
CA SER A 33 -1.33 5.35 -5.75
C SER A 33 -2.41 4.33 -5.41
N ASN A 34 -2.39 3.23 -6.16
CA ASN A 34 -3.21 2.06 -5.91
C ASN A 34 -2.32 0.92 -5.46
N LEU A 35 -2.69 0.30 -4.34
CA LEU A 35 -2.00 -0.88 -3.81
C LEU A 35 -2.83 -2.12 -4.10
N TRP A 36 -2.20 -3.11 -4.67
CA TRP A 36 -2.82 -4.42 -4.85
C TRP A 36 -2.20 -5.39 -3.85
N LEU A 37 -3.03 -5.92 -2.97
CA LEU A 37 -2.60 -6.85 -1.93
C LEU A 37 -3.13 -8.25 -2.24
N VAL A 38 -2.30 -9.26 -1.98
CA VAL A 38 -2.72 -10.66 -2.10
C VAL A 38 -2.87 -11.25 -0.71
N ASN A 39 -3.84 -12.16 -0.55
CA ASN A 39 -3.97 -12.89 0.71
C ASN A 39 -3.52 -14.33 0.53
N ASP A 40 -3.48 -15.09 1.63
CA ASP A 40 -3.00 -16.47 1.62
C ASP A 40 -3.86 -17.38 0.77
N ALA A 41 -5.12 -17.02 0.56
CA ALA A 41 -6.04 -17.83 -0.25
C ALA A 41 -5.94 -17.51 -1.73
N GLY A 42 -5.04 -16.61 -2.13
CA GLY A 42 -4.87 -16.22 -3.52
C GLY A 42 -5.80 -15.11 -3.99
N GLY A 43 -6.62 -14.56 -3.10
CA GLY A 43 -7.46 -13.43 -3.44
C GLY A 43 -6.67 -12.14 -3.51
N MET A 44 -7.17 -11.18 -4.27
CA MET A 44 -6.55 -9.86 -4.39
C MET A 44 -7.54 -8.78 -3.95
N ARG A 45 -6.97 -7.71 -3.42
CA ARG A 45 -7.75 -6.56 -2.97
C ARG A 45 -6.98 -5.31 -3.31
N MET A 46 -7.68 -4.29 -3.80
CA MET A 46 -7.06 -3.02 -4.16
C MET A 46 -7.41 -1.97 -3.12
N ILE A 47 -6.40 -1.21 -2.69
CA ILE A 47 -6.57 -0.10 -1.75
C ILE A 47 -6.09 1.16 -2.45
N ARG A 48 -6.95 2.18 -2.50
CA ARG A 48 -6.55 3.50 -2.99
C ARG A 48 -5.97 4.28 -1.82
N THR A 49 -4.85 4.96 -2.06
CA THR A 49 -4.19 5.74 -1.03
C THR A 49 -3.66 7.05 -1.62
N GLU A 50 -3.54 8.06 -0.75
CA GLU A 50 -2.97 9.35 -1.15
C GLU A 50 -1.44 9.33 -1.15
N VAL A 51 -0.82 8.23 -0.76
CA VAL A 51 0.64 8.11 -0.79
C VAL A 51 1.10 8.21 -2.25
N ASN A 52 1.99 9.18 -2.51
CA ASN A 52 2.52 9.39 -3.85
C ASN A 52 3.27 8.14 -4.32
N TYR A 53 3.09 7.78 -5.58
CA TYR A 53 3.72 6.59 -6.13
C TYR A 53 5.25 6.59 -5.90
N ASN A 54 5.91 7.73 -6.11
CA ASN A 54 7.35 7.81 -5.94
C ASN A 54 7.78 7.65 -4.49
N ASN A 55 6.93 8.02 -3.54
CA ASN A 55 7.24 7.84 -2.12
C ASN A 55 7.29 6.37 -1.73
N TRP A 56 6.59 5.51 -2.45
CA TRP A 56 6.65 4.07 -2.17
C TRP A 56 8.04 3.50 -2.36
N ARG A 57 8.80 4.04 -3.33
CA ARG A 57 10.17 3.60 -3.51
C ARG A 57 11.01 3.88 -2.27
N ILE A 58 10.81 5.07 -1.68
CA ILE A 58 11.53 5.45 -0.47
C ILE A 58 11.08 4.59 0.70
N ILE A 59 9.77 4.42 0.87
CA ILE A 59 9.21 3.64 1.97
C ILE A 59 9.74 2.20 1.92
N LEU A 60 9.68 1.57 0.76
CA LEU A 60 10.10 0.18 0.64
C LEU A 60 11.61 0.01 0.77
N ASP A 61 12.38 0.99 0.33
CA ASP A 61 13.84 0.93 0.45
C ASP A 61 14.33 1.07 1.89
N THR A 62 13.51 1.63 2.78
CA THR A 62 13.89 1.83 4.17
C THR A 62 13.46 0.68 5.09
N LEU A 63 12.80 -0.31 4.57
CA LEU A 63 12.31 -1.45 5.36
C LEU A 63 13.35 -2.53 5.61
#